data_9e5b8e220473faad3c281a1b3d1d906c
#
_entry.id   9e5b8e220473faad3c281a1b3d1d906c
#
_cell.length_a   1.000
_cell.length_b   1.000
_cell.length_c   1.000
_cell.angle_alpha   90.00
_cell.angle_beta   90.00
_cell.angle_gamma   90.00
#
_symmetry.space_group_name_H-M   'P 1'
#
loop_
_entity.id
_entity.type
_entity.pdbx_description
1 polymer ?
#
loop_
_entity_poly.entity_id
_entity_poly.type
_entity_poly.pdbx_seq_one_letter_code
_entity_poly.pdbx_strand_id
1 'polypeptide(L)'
;MLNNKIKFEEKLTREEIDFLKRNLKTCFDVIVERTGAEEFDEKNKDNFLKEFNPWQKNEGIKLIEKFVDNINNSDSKIDFSWLDILDEDIDKRWKKYEDEKFKKEIKENKKKYTNMRYQIPTHFHGDIDNAVIFHCMENPKGYLGDLSDSEIDNGFTGENLNEFYFYSADIREEESGTVKEIVKERYQLEDVTRDSIEKIIYSKDKSALGREIEHIYERNEYNEYCNFDFDNKKGMNKTALLKDYYYLKTYYSQLIQTNQELDFQKLKYKEKEVKEIAKKICNLEIYPFACKSPNLGKGRTGNKILLNSDLSRLGAYIVLRRIYRYLNGLNDNTKPIIIFRKYDIAWEELFNNIFDEVKRELERKNQSFEKEIVLNLLEKGFFYCQTGSQGGGITDGNVISVPHYRIFLSMKDDAFKEISSLLPRIEVDKKETKIGK
;
A
#
# COMPACT_ATOMS: atom_id res chain seq x y z
N MET A 1 -12.70 39.59 6.59
CA MET A 1 -12.24 38.18 6.64
C MET A 1 -10.78 38.16 6.22
N LEU A 2 -9.88 38.04 7.17
CA LEU A 2 -8.44 38.07 6.93
C LEU A 2 -8.00 36.74 6.30
N ASN A 3 -7.61 36.79 5.02
CA ASN A 3 -6.93 35.72 4.32
C ASN A 3 -5.48 35.61 4.83
N ASN A 4 -5.28 35.12 6.02
CA ASN A 4 -3.96 34.70 6.47
C ASN A 4 -3.69 33.30 5.89
N LYS A 5 -3.18 33.26 4.66
CA LYS A 5 -2.45 32.09 4.16
C LYS A 5 -1.19 31.97 5.01
N ILE A 6 -1.21 31.11 6.00
CA ILE A 6 -0.02 30.71 6.70
C ILE A 6 0.82 29.90 5.69
N LYS A 7 1.87 30.49 5.16
CA LYS A 7 2.89 29.78 4.39
C LYS A 7 3.74 29.00 5.38
N PHE A 8 3.44 27.73 5.56
CA PHE A 8 4.33 26.79 6.23
C PHE A 8 5.23 26.11 5.17
N GLU A 9 6.21 26.83 4.65
CA GLU A 9 7.39 26.23 4.02
C GLU A 9 8.44 25.98 5.11
N GLU A 10 8.16 25.12 6.07
CA GLU A 10 9.21 24.68 6.99
C GLU A 10 10.00 23.52 6.36
N LYS A 11 10.92 23.86 5.48
CA LYS A 11 11.97 22.94 5.05
C LYS A 11 12.83 22.59 6.27
N LEU A 12 13.25 21.32 6.35
CA LEU A 12 14.22 20.91 7.36
C LEU A 12 15.50 21.73 7.21
N THR A 13 16.03 22.23 8.33
CA THR A 13 17.34 22.88 8.35
C THR A 13 18.44 21.85 8.11
N ARG A 14 19.65 22.32 7.79
CA ARG A 14 20.80 21.43 7.61
C ARG A 14 21.11 20.63 8.88
N GLU A 15 20.99 21.24 10.04
CA GLU A 15 21.19 20.60 11.33
C GLU A 15 20.16 19.51 11.60
N GLU A 16 18.88 19.77 11.30
CA GLU A 16 17.80 18.79 11.40
C GLU A 16 18.00 17.60 10.43
N ILE A 17 18.47 17.88 9.22
CA ILE A 17 18.83 16.83 8.24
C ILE A 17 19.97 15.95 8.77
N ASP A 18 21.04 16.55 9.27
CA ASP A 18 22.19 15.80 9.79
C ASP A 18 21.83 15.01 11.06
N PHE A 19 20.96 15.56 11.91
CA PHE A 19 20.43 14.86 13.06
C PHE A 19 19.60 13.64 12.64
N LEU A 20 18.67 13.84 11.70
CA LEU A 20 17.80 12.77 11.21
C LEU A 20 18.60 11.66 10.54
N LYS A 21 19.61 11.98 9.73
CA LYS A 21 20.51 10.98 9.12
C LYS A 21 21.18 10.08 10.16
N ARG A 22 21.80 10.68 11.18
CA ARG A 22 22.49 9.92 12.24
C ARG A 22 21.52 9.00 12.98
N ASN A 23 20.35 9.51 13.33
CA ASN A 23 19.38 8.70 14.09
C ASN A 23 18.75 7.60 13.25
N LEU A 24 18.48 7.82 11.97
CA LEU A 24 18.00 6.76 11.07
C LEU A 24 19.06 5.68 10.86
N LYS A 25 20.33 6.04 10.71
CA LYS A 25 21.41 5.05 10.65
C LYS A 25 21.46 4.20 11.91
N THR A 26 21.43 4.84 13.07
CA THR A 26 21.39 4.15 14.37
C THR A 26 20.15 3.23 14.48
N CYS A 27 19.00 3.69 14.01
CA CYS A 27 17.79 2.88 13.96
C CYS A 27 17.99 1.62 13.11
N PHE A 28 18.59 1.73 11.92
CA PHE A 28 18.87 0.60 11.05
C PHE A 28 19.85 -0.40 11.66
N ASP A 29 20.89 0.08 12.32
CA ASP A 29 21.86 -0.79 13.00
C ASP A 29 21.16 -1.64 14.10
N VAL A 30 20.26 -1.03 14.86
CA VAL A 30 19.46 -1.74 15.87
C VAL A 30 18.46 -2.71 15.24
N ILE A 31 17.83 -2.34 14.12
CA ILE A 31 16.91 -3.24 13.39
C ILE A 31 17.67 -4.49 12.92
N VAL A 32 18.83 -4.32 12.30
CA VAL A 32 19.70 -5.43 11.85
C VAL A 32 20.04 -6.36 13.00
N GLU A 33 20.53 -5.81 14.11
CA GLU A 33 20.91 -6.60 15.29
C GLU A 33 19.71 -7.40 15.85
N ARG A 34 18.52 -6.80 15.85
CA ARG A 34 17.31 -7.44 16.40
C ARG A 34 16.69 -8.49 15.51
N THR A 35 16.76 -8.29 14.20
CA THR A 35 16.18 -9.21 13.21
C THR A 35 17.14 -10.34 12.85
N GLY A 36 18.44 -10.17 13.14
CA GLY A 36 19.49 -11.08 12.70
C GLY A 36 19.77 -10.98 11.19
N ALA A 37 19.32 -9.88 10.55
CA ALA A 37 19.66 -9.58 9.17
C ALA A 37 21.19 -9.33 9.02
N GLU A 38 21.74 -9.56 7.84
CA GLU A 38 23.15 -9.28 7.59
C GLU A 38 23.41 -7.77 7.58
N GLU A 39 22.57 -7.02 6.89
CA GLU A 39 22.66 -5.56 6.80
C GLU A 39 21.30 -4.92 6.49
N PHE A 40 21.19 -3.62 6.73
CA PHE A 40 20.10 -2.78 6.22
C PHE A 40 20.59 -2.06 4.97
N ASP A 41 20.49 -2.74 3.81
CA ASP A 41 21.08 -2.24 2.57
C ASP A 41 20.27 -1.05 2.01
N GLU A 42 20.79 0.14 2.19
CA GLU A 42 20.20 1.36 1.65
C GLU A 42 20.45 1.54 0.14
N LYS A 43 21.41 0.83 -0.46
CA LYS A 43 21.80 0.99 -1.86
C LYS A 43 21.14 0.00 -2.79
N ASN A 44 21.04 -1.26 -2.37
CA ASN A 44 20.51 -2.34 -3.17
C ASN A 44 19.15 -2.81 -2.63
N LYS A 45 18.09 -2.58 -3.41
CA LYS A 45 16.74 -2.99 -3.03
C LYS A 45 16.54 -4.49 -2.94
N ASP A 46 17.27 -5.27 -3.75
CA ASP A 46 17.12 -6.73 -3.76
C ASP A 46 17.70 -7.34 -2.49
N ASN A 47 18.88 -6.88 -2.05
CA ASN A 47 19.48 -7.29 -0.78
C ASN A 47 18.58 -6.88 0.40
N PHE A 48 18.10 -5.62 0.41
CA PHE A 48 17.18 -5.16 1.43
C PHE A 48 15.91 -6.03 1.50
N LEU A 49 15.28 -6.32 0.37
CA LEU A 49 14.08 -7.15 0.35
C LEU A 49 14.36 -8.59 0.75
N LYS A 50 15.47 -9.17 0.34
CA LYS A 50 15.88 -10.51 0.78
C LYS A 50 15.95 -10.62 2.31
N GLU A 51 16.45 -9.59 2.98
CA GLU A 51 16.57 -9.55 4.43
C GLU A 51 15.24 -9.26 5.15
N PHE A 52 14.41 -8.39 4.61
CA PHE A 52 13.26 -7.85 5.35
C PHE A 52 11.88 -8.22 4.78
N ASN A 53 11.80 -8.79 3.56
CA ASN A 53 10.52 -9.19 2.99
C ASN A 53 10.14 -10.62 3.43
N PRO A 54 9.10 -10.80 4.27
CA PRO A 54 8.70 -12.11 4.75
C PRO A 54 8.30 -13.08 3.62
N TRP A 55 7.80 -12.55 2.49
CA TRP A 55 7.43 -13.37 1.33
C TRP A 55 8.62 -13.98 0.59
N GLN A 56 9.82 -13.43 0.77
CA GLN A 56 11.07 -13.96 0.20
C GLN A 56 11.82 -14.89 1.15
N LYS A 57 11.33 -15.07 2.38
CA LYS A 57 11.88 -16.03 3.33
C LYS A 57 11.26 -17.41 3.11
N ASN A 58 11.93 -18.45 3.60
CA ASN A 58 11.55 -19.85 3.36
C ASN A 58 10.06 -20.12 3.64
N GLU A 59 9.51 -19.61 4.74
CA GLU A 59 8.11 -19.84 5.09
C GLU A 59 7.16 -19.10 4.13
N GLY A 60 7.45 -17.87 3.76
CA GLY A 60 6.68 -17.13 2.76
C GLY A 60 6.69 -17.81 1.39
N ILE A 61 7.86 -18.28 0.95
CA ILE A 61 8.01 -19.03 -0.30
C ILE A 61 7.15 -20.29 -0.29
N LYS A 62 7.20 -21.10 0.78
CA LYS A 62 6.36 -22.30 0.92
C LYS A 62 4.86 -22.00 0.87
N LEU A 63 4.43 -20.87 1.47
CA LEU A 63 3.03 -20.46 1.43
C LEU A 63 2.58 -20.09 0.01
N ILE A 64 3.44 -19.40 -0.74
CA ILE A 64 3.17 -19.08 -2.15
C ILE A 64 3.08 -20.36 -2.98
N GLU A 65 4.04 -21.28 -2.83
CA GLU A 65 4.05 -22.58 -3.53
C GLU A 65 2.80 -23.40 -3.21
N LYS A 66 2.44 -23.51 -1.93
CA LYS A 66 1.23 -24.20 -1.50
C LYS A 66 -0.04 -23.58 -2.11
N PHE A 67 -0.11 -22.27 -2.18
CA PHE A 67 -1.24 -21.59 -2.82
C PHE A 67 -1.31 -21.90 -4.31
N VAL A 68 -0.16 -21.85 -5.01
CA VAL A 68 -0.07 -22.21 -6.44
C VAL A 68 -0.55 -23.64 -6.67
N ASP A 69 -0.11 -24.58 -5.83
CA ASP A 69 -0.54 -25.98 -5.90
C ASP A 69 -2.05 -26.11 -5.69
N ASN A 70 -2.60 -25.40 -4.70
CA ASN A 70 -4.04 -25.42 -4.42
C ASN A 70 -4.87 -24.87 -5.59
N ILE A 71 -4.42 -23.82 -6.25
CA ILE A 71 -5.12 -23.24 -7.41
C ILE A 71 -5.03 -24.17 -8.64
N ASN A 72 -3.88 -24.81 -8.84
CA ASN A 72 -3.69 -25.71 -9.97
C ASN A 72 -4.43 -27.07 -9.79
N ASN A 73 -4.76 -27.43 -8.55
CA ASN A 73 -5.51 -28.64 -8.21
C ASN A 73 -6.93 -28.26 -7.75
N SER A 74 -7.86 -28.18 -8.70
CA SER A 74 -9.20 -27.62 -8.53
C SER A 74 -10.10 -28.24 -7.43
N ASP A 75 -9.72 -29.39 -6.87
CA ASP A 75 -10.46 -30.09 -5.80
C ASP A 75 -9.96 -29.73 -4.39
N SER A 76 -9.08 -28.74 -4.27
CA SER A 76 -8.48 -28.36 -2.99
C SER A 76 -9.49 -27.67 -2.07
N LYS A 77 -9.40 -28.00 -0.78
CA LYS A 77 -10.18 -27.32 0.26
C LYS A 77 -9.72 -25.85 0.42
N ILE A 78 -10.63 -25.02 0.90
CA ILE A 78 -10.32 -23.64 1.27
C ILE A 78 -9.16 -23.63 2.27
N ASP A 79 -8.10 -22.91 1.92
CA ASP A 79 -6.88 -22.84 2.69
C ASP A 79 -6.54 -21.39 3.09
N PHE A 80 -6.62 -21.11 4.38
CA PHE A 80 -6.25 -19.82 4.97
C PHE A 80 -4.80 -19.80 5.49
N SER A 81 -3.96 -20.71 5.04
CA SER A 81 -2.56 -20.80 5.48
C SER A 81 -1.72 -19.54 5.21
N TRP A 82 -2.18 -18.63 4.33
CA TRP A 82 -1.57 -17.30 4.24
C TRP A 82 -1.34 -16.63 5.58
N LEU A 83 -2.23 -16.86 6.54
CA LEU A 83 -2.15 -16.28 7.88
C LEU A 83 -1.08 -16.93 8.75
N ASP A 84 -0.56 -18.09 8.37
CA ASP A 84 0.51 -18.76 9.11
C ASP A 84 1.83 -18.01 9.02
N ILE A 85 1.99 -17.11 8.04
CA ILE A 85 3.10 -16.18 7.96
C ILE A 85 3.21 -15.29 9.21
N LEU A 86 2.13 -15.14 9.97
CA LEU A 86 2.10 -14.38 11.22
C LEU A 86 2.53 -15.20 12.45
N ASP A 87 2.61 -16.52 12.36
CA ASP A 87 2.78 -17.38 13.54
C ASP A 87 4.15 -17.19 14.21
N GLU A 88 5.19 -17.06 13.41
CA GLU A 88 6.54 -16.79 13.94
C GLU A 88 6.62 -15.45 14.66
N ASP A 89 6.01 -14.42 14.12
CA ASP A 89 5.94 -13.09 14.73
C ASP A 89 5.15 -13.11 16.03
N ILE A 90 4.02 -13.83 16.04
CA ILE A 90 3.20 -14.01 17.23
C ILE A 90 4.04 -14.68 18.32
N ASP A 91 4.79 -15.73 18.01
CA ASP A 91 5.59 -16.46 18.98
C ASP A 91 6.78 -15.65 19.47
N LYS A 92 7.52 -15.01 18.59
CA LYS A 92 8.74 -14.29 18.95
C LYS A 92 8.48 -12.98 19.67
N ARG A 93 7.52 -12.20 19.21
CA ARG A 93 7.34 -10.83 19.68
C ARG A 93 6.32 -10.68 20.78
N TRP A 94 5.28 -11.51 20.80
CA TRP A 94 4.30 -11.48 21.88
C TRP A 94 4.73 -12.12 23.18
N LYS A 95 5.84 -12.86 23.20
CA LYS A 95 6.46 -13.31 24.48
C LYS A 95 6.70 -12.16 25.47
N LYS A 96 6.84 -10.93 24.99
CA LYS A 96 7.07 -9.74 25.82
C LYS A 96 5.79 -9.12 26.41
N TYR A 97 4.61 -9.49 25.91
CA TYR A 97 3.34 -8.86 26.30
C TYR A 97 2.43 -9.77 27.14
N GLU A 98 3.01 -10.77 27.77
CA GLU A 98 2.51 -11.49 28.96
C GLU A 98 1.23 -12.31 28.83
N ASP A 99 0.54 -12.37 27.70
CA ASP A 99 -0.72 -13.09 27.66
C ASP A 99 -0.69 -14.29 26.71
N GLU A 100 -0.22 -15.43 27.23
CA GLU A 100 -0.24 -16.70 26.50
C GLU A 100 -1.65 -17.11 26.07
N LYS A 101 -2.68 -16.73 26.85
CA LYS A 101 -4.08 -16.94 26.48
C LYS A 101 -4.45 -16.11 25.26
N PHE A 102 -4.00 -14.87 25.22
CA PHE A 102 -4.26 -13.98 24.09
C PHE A 102 -3.52 -14.43 22.82
N LYS A 103 -2.27 -14.91 22.92
CA LYS A 103 -1.55 -15.50 21.80
C LYS A 103 -2.29 -16.70 21.23
N LYS A 104 -2.69 -17.63 22.10
CA LYS A 104 -3.44 -18.83 21.71
C LYS A 104 -4.74 -18.42 21.04
N GLU A 105 -5.48 -17.47 21.62
CA GLU A 105 -6.71 -16.96 21.03
C GLU A 105 -6.50 -16.38 19.64
N ILE A 106 -5.44 -15.60 19.43
CA ILE A 106 -5.15 -15.03 18.09
C ILE A 106 -4.77 -16.11 17.10
N LYS A 107 -3.90 -17.05 17.47
CA LYS A 107 -3.51 -18.15 16.57
C LYS A 107 -4.70 -19.02 16.16
N GLU A 108 -5.58 -19.32 17.10
CA GLU A 108 -6.78 -20.11 16.86
C GLU A 108 -7.85 -19.35 16.06
N ASN A 109 -7.87 -18.03 16.17
CA ASN A 109 -8.89 -17.19 15.55
C ASN A 109 -8.32 -16.17 14.55
N LYS A 110 -7.15 -16.44 13.95
CA LYS A 110 -6.51 -15.55 12.97
C LYS A 110 -7.52 -15.04 11.92
N LYS A 111 -8.28 -15.96 11.31
CA LYS A 111 -9.31 -15.65 10.33
C LYS A 111 -10.34 -14.65 10.84
N LYS A 112 -10.84 -14.83 12.08
CA LYS A 112 -11.82 -13.94 12.71
C LYS A 112 -11.25 -12.54 12.93
N TYR A 113 -10.02 -12.46 13.46
CA TYR A 113 -9.41 -11.16 13.76
C TYR A 113 -8.92 -10.42 12.53
N THR A 114 -8.49 -11.14 11.50
CA THR A 114 -8.10 -10.56 10.23
C THR A 114 -9.29 -10.28 9.34
N ASN A 115 -10.43 -10.91 9.63
CA ASN A 115 -11.62 -10.89 8.77
C ASN A 115 -11.24 -11.10 7.28
N MET A 116 -10.29 -12.03 7.08
CA MET A 116 -9.66 -12.26 5.79
C MET A 116 -10.66 -12.77 4.79
N ARG A 117 -10.71 -12.13 3.65
CA ARG A 117 -11.35 -12.60 2.43
C ARG A 117 -10.34 -13.46 1.67
N TYR A 118 -10.81 -14.54 1.08
CA TYR A 118 -9.92 -15.42 0.35
C TYR A 118 -9.48 -14.78 -0.96
N GLN A 119 -8.39 -14.01 -0.88
CA GLN A 119 -7.77 -13.35 -2.02
C GLN A 119 -6.26 -13.43 -1.89
N ILE A 120 -5.57 -13.31 -3.00
CA ILE A 120 -4.12 -13.19 -2.99
C ILE A 120 -3.76 -11.92 -2.22
N PRO A 121 -2.87 -12.02 -1.22
CA PRO A 121 -2.41 -10.85 -0.48
C PRO A 121 -1.80 -9.81 -1.42
N THR A 122 -1.93 -8.54 -1.07
CA THR A 122 -1.29 -7.44 -1.78
C THR A 122 -0.52 -6.60 -0.77
N HIS A 123 0.80 -6.49 -0.92
CA HIS A 123 1.65 -5.90 0.10
C HIS A 123 2.25 -4.56 -0.34
N PHE A 124 3.10 -4.56 -1.35
CA PHE A 124 3.64 -3.32 -1.90
C PHE A 124 3.88 -3.42 -3.41
N HIS A 125 3.70 -2.31 -4.10
CA HIS A 125 3.87 -2.23 -5.54
C HIS A 125 4.47 -0.89 -5.94
N GLY A 126 5.59 -0.94 -6.68
CA GLY A 126 6.29 0.23 -7.20
C GLY A 126 7.77 0.22 -6.88
N ASP A 127 8.50 1.15 -7.48
CA ASP A 127 9.94 1.29 -7.26
C ASP A 127 10.20 1.91 -5.88
N ILE A 128 10.53 1.05 -4.91
CA ILE A 128 10.82 1.46 -3.53
C ILE A 128 12.07 2.34 -3.41
N ASP A 129 12.92 2.36 -4.42
CA ASP A 129 14.13 3.18 -4.46
C ASP A 129 13.88 4.58 -5.02
N ASN A 130 13.09 4.70 -6.10
CA ASN A 130 13.00 5.92 -6.88
C ASN A 130 11.58 6.52 -6.97
N ALA A 131 10.56 5.84 -6.45
CA ALA A 131 9.23 6.43 -6.35
C ALA A 131 9.28 7.74 -5.55
N VAL A 132 8.46 8.70 -5.96
CA VAL A 132 8.35 10.01 -5.33
C VAL A 132 7.16 10.05 -4.39
N ILE A 133 6.07 9.41 -4.75
CA ILE A 133 4.85 9.34 -3.95
C ILE A 133 4.70 7.92 -3.40
N PHE A 134 4.72 7.80 -2.08
CA PHE A 134 4.39 6.58 -1.37
C PHE A 134 2.98 6.70 -0.81
N HIS A 135 2.05 5.93 -1.34
CA HIS A 135 0.68 5.89 -0.85
C HIS A 135 0.53 4.70 0.11
N CYS A 136 0.53 5.01 1.38
CA CYS A 136 0.54 4.07 2.49
C CYS A 136 -0.88 3.81 2.98
N MET A 137 -1.42 2.66 2.66
CA MET A 137 -2.81 2.25 2.88
C MET A 137 -2.94 1.28 4.05
N GLU A 138 -4.17 0.96 4.44
CA GLU A 138 -4.42 0.06 5.56
C GLU A 138 -4.37 -1.41 5.16
N ASN A 139 -5.16 -1.76 4.13
CA ASN A 139 -5.29 -3.12 3.62
C ASN A 139 -5.99 -3.12 2.26
N PRO A 140 -5.70 -4.12 1.42
CA PRO A 140 -6.45 -4.33 0.20
C PRO A 140 -7.88 -4.76 0.56
N LYS A 141 -8.90 -4.02 0.11
CA LYS A 141 -10.28 -4.39 0.35
C LYS A 141 -10.80 -5.43 -0.63
N GLY A 142 -10.27 -5.42 -1.84
CA GLY A 142 -10.84 -6.15 -2.96
C GLY A 142 -12.28 -5.69 -3.26
N TYR A 143 -12.71 -5.75 -4.48
CA TYR A 143 -14.10 -5.56 -4.83
C TYR A 143 -14.83 -6.91 -4.65
N LEU A 144 -15.93 -6.91 -3.91
CA LEU A 144 -16.68 -8.12 -3.57
C LEU A 144 -18.07 -8.16 -4.20
N GLY A 145 -18.28 -7.36 -5.22
CA GLY A 145 -19.55 -7.32 -5.92
C GLY A 145 -20.69 -6.69 -5.15
N ASP A 146 -21.90 -7.03 -5.56
CA ASP A 146 -23.14 -6.53 -4.96
C ASP A 146 -23.61 -7.34 -3.73
N LEU A 147 -22.79 -8.33 -3.27
CA LEU A 147 -23.06 -9.05 -2.03
C LEU A 147 -23.11 -8.07 -0.87
N SER A 148 -24.18 -8.13 -0.09
CA SER A 148 -24.31 -7.32 1.11
C SER A 148 -23.19 -7.67 2.10
N ASP A 149 -22.76 -6.67 2.86
CA ASP A 149 -21.79 -6.87 3.93
C ASP A 149 -22.20 -8.01 4.90
N SER A 150 -23.48 -8.22 5.10
CA SER A 150 -24.02 -9.28 5.95
C SER A 150 -23.86 -10.67 5.35
N GLU A 151 -23.96 -10.84 4.03
CA GLU A 151 -23.74 -12.11 3.36
C GLU A 151 -22.25 -12.50 3.41
N ILE A 152 -21.36 -11.51 3.31
CA ILE A 152 -19.92 -11.71 3.42
C ILE A 152 -19.50 -11.99 4.87
N ASP A 153 -20.08 -11.28 5.83
CA ASP A 153 -19.75 -11.39 7.27
C ASP A 153 -20.32 -12.66 7.92
N ASN A 154 -21.42 -13.21 7.42
CA ASN A 154 -22.02 -14.46 7.93
C ASN A 154 -21.26 -15.71 7.52
N GLY A 155 -20.10 -15.55 6.89
CA GLY A 155 -19.17 -16.63 6.63
C GLY A 155 -19.69 -17.53 5.53
N PHE A 156 -19.50 -17.12 4.28
CA PHE A 156 -19.62 -18.07 3.20
C PHE A 156 -18.78 -19.31 3.52
N THR A 157 -19.43 -20.44 3.62
CA THR A 157 -18.85 -21.73 3.95
C THR A 157 -18.82 -22.64 2.73
N GLY A 158 -18.36 -22.13 1.59
CA GLY A 158 -18.12 -22.95 0.42
C GLY A 158 -17.25 -24.15 0.79
N GLU A 159 -17.58 -25.35 0.32
CA GLU A 159 -16.87 -26.57 0.67
C GLU A 159 -15.53 -26.69 -0.06
N ASN A 160 -15.37 -25.94 -1.14
CA ASN A 160 -14.16 -25.96 -1.98
C ASN A 160 -13.77 -24.57 -2.49
N LEU A 161 -12.56 -24.46 -3.05
CA LEU A 161 -12.02 -23.21 -3.57
C LEU A 161 -12.84 -22.62 -4.70
N ASN A 162 -13.42 -23.44 -5.57
CA ASN A 162 -14.25 -22.97 -6.66
C ASN A 162 -15.46 -22.20 -6.11
N GLU A 163 -16.22 -22.80 -5.19
CA GLU A 163 -17.36 -22.13 -4.57
C GLU A 163 -16.98 -20.85 -3.87
N PHE A 164 -15.86 -20.87 -3.13
CA PHE A 164 -15.39 -19.69 -2.44
C PHE A 164 -15.00 -18.56 -3.39
N TYR A 165 -14.28 -18.86 -4.47
CA TYR A 165 -13.92 -17.87 -5.48
C TYR A 165 -15.13 -17.38 -6.26
N PHE A 166 -16.10 -18.23 -6.55
CA PHE A 166 -17.36 -17.83 -7.18
C PHE A 166 -18.08 -16.75 -6.35
N TYR A 167 -18.22 -16.97 -5.06
CA TYR A 167 -18.92 -16.01 -4.19
C TYR A 167 -18.08 -14.79 -3.82
N SER A 168 -16.78 -14.94 -3.66
CA SER A 168 -15.91 -13.82 -3.27
C SER A 168 -15.45 -12.96 -4.44
N ALA A 169 -15.53 -13.46 -5.66
CA ALA A 169 -14.98 -12.80 -6.84
C ALA A 169 -16.00 -12.00 -7.64
N ASP A 170 -17.28 -11.95 -7.23
CA ASP A 170 -18.33 -11.28 -8.01
C ASP A 170 -18.41 -11.83 -9.45
N ILE A 171 -18.41 -13.15 -9.55
CA ILE A 171 -18.45 -13.82 -10.84
C ILE A 171 -19.85 -13.72 -11.38
N ARG A 172 -19.97 -13.24 -12.60
CA ARG A 172 -21.23 -13.20 -13.33
C ARG A 172 -21.74 -14.63 -13.52
N GLU A 173 -23.06 -14.82 -13.55
CA GLU A 173 -23.71 -16.09 -13.84
C GLU A 173 -23.23 -16.77 -15.15
N GLU A 174 -22.52 -16.03 -15.99
CA GLU A 174 -21.99 -16.47 -17.27
C GLU A 174 -20.53 -17.00 -17.20
N GLU A 175 -19.84 -16.82 -16.08
CA GLU A 175 -18.45 -17.28 -15.94
C GLU A 175 -18.41 -18.71 -15.39
N SER A 176 -18.43 -19.68 -16.27
CA SER A 176 -18.16 -21.11 -15.94
C SER A 176 -16.67 -21.39 -16.15
N GLY A 177 -15.95 -21.67 -15.08
CA GLY A 177 -14.53 -22.01 -15.19
C GLY A 177 -13.97 -22.64 -13.92
N THR A 178 -12.77 -23.14 -14.00
CA THR A 178 -11.99 -23.60 -12.83
C THR A 178 -11.45 -22.41 -12.04
N VAL A 179 -11.12 -22.57 -10.76
CA VAL A 179 -10.45 -21.53 -9.97
C VAL A 179 -9.19 -21.01 -10.66
N LYS A 180 -8.46 -21.89 -11.33
CA LYS A 180 -7.27 -21.51 -12.12
C LYS A 180 -7.62 -20.51 -13.22
N GLU A 181 -8.67 -20.76 -13.98
CA GLU A 181 -9.11 -19.86 -15.07
C GLU A 181 -9.58 -18.53 -14.51
N ILE A 182 -10.35 -18.53 -13.43
CA ILE A 182 -10.81 -17.33 -12.75
C ILE A 182 -9.64 -16.48 -12.23
N VAL A 183 -8.66 -17.12 -11.58
CA VAL A 183 -7.46 -16.41 -11.10
C VAL A 183 -6.64 -15.86 -12.25
N LYS A 184 -6.47 -16.63 -13.34
CA LYS A 184 -5.77 -16.17 -14.55
C LYS A 184 -6.45 -14.95 -15.15
N GLU A 185 -7.74 -14.98 -15.33
CA GLU A 185 -8.50 -13.86 -15.88
C GLU A 185 -8.46 -12.64 -14.97
N ARG A 186 -8.77 -12.82 -13.69
CA ARG A 186 -8.82 -11.74 -12.71
C ARG A 186 -7.52 -10.97 -12.57
N TYR A 187 -6.41 -11.68 -12.60
CA TYR A 187 -5.08 -11.08 -12.44
C TYR A 187 -4.31 -10.99 -13.76
N GLN A 188 -4.96 -11.34 -14.88
CA GLN A 188 -4.39 -11.26 -16.23
C GLN A 188 -3.08 -12.05 -16.37
N LEU A 189 -3.09 -13.28 -15.86
CA LEU A 189 -1.94 -14.15 -15.88
C LEU A 189 -1.95 -15.06 -17.12
N GLU A 190 -0.78 -15.29 -17.70
CA GLU A 190 -0.61 -16.38 -18.68
C GLU A 190 -0.77 -17.75 -18.03
N ASP A 191 -0.18 -17.92 -16.82
CA ASP A 191 -0.36 -19.12 -16.00
C ASP A 191 -0.22 -18.80 -14.51
N VAL A 192 -0.74 -19.71 -13.65
CA VAL A 192 -0.62 -19.62 -12.20
C VAL A 192 0.66 -20.31 -11.78
N THR A 193 1.70 -19.53 -11.64
CA THR A 193 3.04 -19.94 -11.22
C THR A 193 3.45 -19.21 -9.96
N ARG A 194 4.51 -19.68 -9.29
CA ARG A 194 5.09 -18.97 -8.16
C ARG A 194 5.43 -17.51 -8.51
N ASP A 195 6.12 -17.30 -9.64
CA ASP A 195 6.53 -15.95 -10.07
C ASP A 195 5.34 -15.04 -10.36
N SER A 196 4.26 -15.56 -10.96
CA SER A 196 3.06 -14.76 -11.23
C SER A 196 2.31 -14.37 -9.95
N ILE A 197 2.18 -15.26 -8.98
CA ILE A 197 1.55 -14.98 -7.69
C ILE A 197 2.41 -14.04 -6.86
N GLU A 198 3.73 -14.23 -6.85
CA GLU A 198 4.66 -13.35 -6.16
C GLU A 198 4.53 -11.89 -6.66
N LYS A 199 4.41 -11.68 -7.97
CA LYS A 199 4.20 -10.35 -8.57
C LYS A 199 2.85 -9.70 -8.21
N ILE A 200 1.86 -10.51 -7.82
CA ILE A 200 0.58 -9.99 -7.31
C ILE A 200 0.75 -9.55 -5.86
N ILE A 201 1.48 -10.34 -5.05
CA ILE A 201 1.71 -10.03 -3.65
C ILE A 201 2.55 -8.78 -3.51
N TYR A 202 3.66 -8.70 -4.25
CA TYR A 202 4.52 -7.51 -4.26
C TYR A 202 5.20 -7.33 -5.62
N SER A 203 5.49 -6.08 -5.96
CA SER A 203 6.26 -5.72 -7.14
C SER A 203 7.20 -4.58 -6.83
N LYS A 204 8.48 -4.78 -7.05
CA LYS A 204 9.53 -3.79 -6.78
C LYS A 204 9.73 -2.76 -7.90
N ASP A 205 9.06 -2.92 -9.02
CA ASP A 205 9.31 -2.13 -10.22
C ASP A 205 8.04 -1.46 -10.79
N LYS A 206 6.86 -1.98 -10.45
CA LYS A 206 5.60 -1.54 -11.05
C LYS A 206 4.54 -1.27 -9.99
N SER A 207 4.00 -0.06 -9.95
CA SER A 207 2.90 0.31 -9.05
C SER A 207 1.58 -0.34 -9.47
N ALA A 208 0.60 -0.33 -8.57
CA ALA A 208 -0.76 -0.78 -8.89
C ALA A 208 -1.37 0.06 -10.03
N LEU A 209 -1.17 1.38 -10.01
CA LEU A 209 -1.55 2.26 -11.11
C LEU A 209 -0.83 1.89 -12.41
N GLY A 210 0.46 1.55 -12.35
CA GLY A 210 1.25 1.16 -13.51
C GLY A 210 0.69 -0.06 -14.22
N ARG A 211 0.19 -1.05 -13.46
CA ARG A 211 -0.48 -2.23 -14.03
C ARG A 211 -1.78 -1.87 -14.74
N GLU A 212 -2.62 -1.04 -14.12
CA GLU A 212 -3.87 -0.60 -14.74
C GLU A 212 -3.63 0.22 -16.02
N ILE A 213 -2.63 1.10 -16.02
CA ILE A 213 -2.26 1.91 -17.18
C ILE A 213 -1.75 1.04 -18.32
N GLU A 214 -0.90 0.06 -18.06
CA GLU A 214 -0.45 -0.87 -19.10
C GLU A 214 -1.63 -1.64 -19.69
N HIS A 215 -2.52 -2.14 -18.84
CA HIS A 215 -3.71 -2.87 -19.27
C HIS A 215 -4.59 -2.04 -20.22
N ILE A 216 -4.85 -0.76 -19.88
CA ILE A 216 -5.58 0.15 -20.77
C ILE A 216 -4.92 0.24 -22.15
N TYR A 217 -3.58 0.40 -22.17
CA TYR A 217 -2.86 0.58 -23.43
C TYR A 217 -2.72 -0.72 -24.23
N GLU A 218 -2.51 -1.85 -23.61
CA GLU A 218 -2.41 -3.14 -24.26
C GLU A 218 -3.75 -3.61 -24.85
N ARG A 219 -4.86 -3.41 -24.14
CA ARG A 219 -6.20 -3.80 -24.58
C ARG A 219 -6.91 -2.77 -25.45
N ASN A 220 -6.36 -1.58 -25.60
CA ASN A 220 -6.98 -0.47 -26.33
C ASN A 220 -8.38 -0.08 -25.82
N GLU A 221 -8.60 -0.20 -24.52
CA GLU A 221 -9.89 -0.04 -23.84
C GLU A 221 -10.21 1.41 -23.42
N TYR A 222 -9.57 2.40 -24.02
CA TYR A 222 -9.80 3.81 -23.67
C TYR A 222 -11.22 4.27 -23.86
N ASN A 223 -11.82 3.87 -24.99
CA ASN A 223 -13.16 4.34 -25.34
C ASN A 223 -14.19 3.81 -24.33
N GLU A 224 -14.02 2.58 -23.89
CA GLU A 224 -14.88 1.96 -22.91
C GLU A 224 -14.72 2.64 -21.54
N TYR A 225 -13.49 2.86 -21.12
CA TYR A 225 -13.18 3.59 -19.88
C TYR A 225 -13.73 5.03 -19.90
N CYS A 226 -13.56 5.77 -21.00
CA CYS A 226 -14.01 7.14 -21.12
C CYS A 226 -15.53 7.29 -21.17
N ASN A 227 -16.22 6.30 -21.74
CA ASN A 227 -17.68 6.33 -21.88
C ASN A 227 -18.41 5.78 -20.64
N PHE A 228 -17.68 5.25 -19.66
CA PHE A 228 -18.29 4.74 -18.45
C PHE A 228 -18.71 5.87 -17.52
N ASP A 229 -20.01 5.91 -17.21
CA ASP A 229 -20.57 6.86 -16.22
C ASP A 229 -20.38 6.30 -14.80
N PHE A 230 -19.29 6.68 -14.17
CA PHE A 230 -18.95 6.25 -12.82
C PHE A 230 -19.94 6.75 -11.75
N ASP A 231 -20.59 7.87 -11.99
CA ASP A 231 -21.53 8.45 -11.01
C ASP A 231 -22.90 7.77 -11.07
N ASN A 232 -23.41 7.57 -12.29
CA ASN A 232 -24.71 6.95 -12.52
C ASN A 232 -24.64 5.43 -12.76
N LYS A 233 -23.46 4.83 -12.81
CA LYS A 233 -23.27 3.40 -13.02
C LYS A 233 -23.91 2.89 -14.34
N LYS A 234 -23.98 3.75 -15.34
CA LYS A 234 -24.48 3.44 -16.68
C LYS A 234 -23.33 3.08 -17.61
N GLY A 235 -23.58 2.25 -18.56
CA GLY A 235 -22.56 1.78 -19.52
C GLY A 235 -22.09 0.36 -19.23
N MET A 236 -20.80 0.09 -19.35
CA MET A 236 -20.19 -1.21 -19.05
C MET A 236 -20.56 -1.70 -17.65
N ASN A 237 -20.49 -2.98 -17.44
CA ASN A 237 -20.66 -3.56 -16.13
C ASN A 237 -19.68 -2.87 -15.15
N LYS A 238 -20.22 -2.10 -14.20
CA LYS A 238 -19.49 -1.32 -13.22
C LYS A 238 -18.42 -2.14 -12.50
N THR A 239 -18.75 -3.38 -12.18
CA THR A 239 -17.89 -4.32 -11.49
C THR A 239 -16.62 -4.60 -12.27
N ALA A 240 -16.75 -4.93 -13.55
CA ALA A 240 -15.60 -5.21 -14.40
C ALA A 240 -14.67 -4.00 -14.49
N LEU A 241 -15.22 -2.82 -14.76
CA LEU A 241 -14.43 -1.62 -14.93
C LEU A 241 -13.74 -1.14 -13.64
N LEU A 242 -14.44 -1.21 -12.50
CA LEU A 242 -13.83 -0.88 -11.21
C LEU A 242 -12.75 -1.89 -10.81
N LYS A 243 -12.94 -3.17 -11.14
CA LYS A 243 -11.93 -4.20 -10.92
C LYS A 243 -10.64 -3.91 -11.68
N ASP A 244 -10.76 -3.49 -12.94
CA ASP A 244 -9.62 -3.31 -13.83
C ASP A 244 -8.92 -1.95 -13.66
N TYR A 245 -9.65 -0.90 -13.25
CA TYR A 245 -9.16 0.49 -13.23
C TYR A 245 -9.44 1.22 -11.91
N TYR A 246 -9.42 0.50 -10.79
CA TYR A 246 -9.76 1.05 -9.48
C TYR A 246 -8.79 2.12 -8.99
N TYR A 247 -7.49 1.87 -9.14
CA TYR A 247 -6.46 2.82 -8.71
C TYR A 247 -6.48 4.08 -9.55
N LEU A 248 -6.58 3.94 -10.86
CA LEU A 248 -6.67 5.08 -11.77
C LEU A 248 -7.88 5.95 -11.44
N LYS A 249 -9.05 5.35 -11.27
CA LYS A 249 -10.28 6.11 -11.03
C LYS A 249 -10.39 6.63 -9.61
N THR A 250 -10.12 5.79 -8.62
CA THR A 250 -10.41 6.12 -7.23
C THR A 250 -9.30 6.93 -6.57
N TYR A 251 -8.05 6.54 -6.81
CA TYR A 251 -6.94 7.13 -6.05
C TYR A 251 -6.16 8.20 -6.80
N TYR A 252 -5.98 8.07 -8.10
CA TYR A 252 -5.00 8.89 -8.82
C TYR A 252 -5.56 9.71 -9.96
N SER A 253 -6.89 9.71 -10.17
CA SER A 253 -7.51 10.46 -11.27
C SER A 253 -7.12 11.93 -11.27
N GLN A 254 -7.15 12.61 -10.11
CA GLN A 254 -6.75 14.01 -10.03
C GLN A 254 -5.25 14.22 -10.23
N LEU A 255 -4.38 13.35 -9.77
CA LEU A 255 -2.95 13.46 -10.02
C LEU A 255 -2.61 13.37 -11.51
N ILE A 256 -3.37 12.58 -12.26
CA ILE A 256 -3.20 12.44 -13.71
C ILE A 256 -3.87 13.60 -14.45
N GLN A 257 -4.99 14.10 -13.94
CA GLN A 257 -5.78 15.19 -14.56
C GLN A 257 -5.33 16.60 -14.20
N THR A 258 -4.57 16.78 -13.12
CA THR A 258 -4.32 18.06 -12.44
C THR A 258 -3.63 19.12 -13.26
N ASN A 259 -3.20 18.81 -14.44
CA ASN A 259 -2.62 19.86 -15.25
C ASN A 259 -3.55 20.37 -16.35
N GLN A 260 -4.86 20.37 -16.11
CA GLN A 260 -5.91 20.90 -16.97
C GLN A 260 -6.74 19.82 -17.67
N GLU A 261 -8.03 19.74 -17.33
CA GLU A 261 -9.10 19.18 -18.17
C GLU A 261 -8.68 17.99 -19.07
N LEU A 262 -7.89 17.06 -18.53
CA LEU A 262 -7.57 15.83 -19.24
C LEU A 262 -8.85 15.02 -19.31
N ASP A 263 -9.55 15.23 -20.40
CA ASP A 263 -10.46 14.25 -20.93
C ASP A 263 -9.68 12.93 -21.04
N PHE A 264 -10.14 11.88 -20.40
CA PHE A 264 -9.51 10.56 -20.52
C PHE A 264 -9.33 10.10 -21.97
N GLN A 265 -10.14 10.62 -22.90
CA GLN A 265 -9.96 10.41 -24.34
C GLN A 265 -8.57 10.85 -24.82
N LYS A 266 -7.97 11.85 -24.19
CA LYS A 266 -6.63 12.33 -24.53
C LYS A 266 -5.51 11.45 -23.97
N LEU A 267 -5.78 10.62 -22.96
CA LEU A 267 -4.80 9.66 -22.45
C LEU A 267 -4.29 8.72 -23.54
N LYS A 268 -5.11 8.42 -24.54
CA LYS A 268 -4.72 7.60 -25.69
C LYS A 268 -3.42 8.06 -26.36
N TYR A 269 -3.20 9.37 -26.40
CA TYR A 269 -2.05 9.98 -27.07
C TYR A 269 -0.91 10.34 -26.11
N LYS A 270 -1.04 10.02 -24.83
CA LYS A 270 -0.13 10.41 -23.76
C LYS A 270 0.40 9.22 -22.94
N GLU A 271 0.49 8.07 -23.58
CA GLU A 271 0.93 6.83 -22.95
C GLU A 271 2.26 6.98 -22.20
N LYS A 272 3.24 7.62 -22.83
CA LYS A 272 4.57 7.78 -22.24
C LYS A 272 4.52 8.58 -20.93
N GLU A 273 3.85 9.74 -20.97
CA GLU A 273 3.75 10.64 -19.82
C GLU A 273 2.98 9.99 -18.65
N VAL A 274 1.88 9.30 -18.96
CA VAL A 274 1.07 8.60 -17.97
C VAL A 274 1.84 7.43 -17.34
N LYS A 275 2.58 6.67 -18.14
CA LYS A 275 3.47 5.61 -17.64
C LYS A 275 4.59 6.19 -16.75
N GLU A 276 5.14 7.35 -17.09
CA GLU A 276 6.14 8.01 -16.22
C GLU A 276 5.55 8.51 -14.90
N ILE A 277 4.30 8.99 -14.87
CA ILE A 277 3.61 9.30 -13.62
C ILE A 277 3.44 8.04 -12.78
N ALA A 278 2.99 6.95 -13.36
CA ALA A 278 2.77 5.69 -12.67
C ALA A 278 4.06 5.11 -12.05
N LYS A 279 5.22 5.30 -12.68
CA LYS A 279 6.53 4.92 -12.14
C LYS A 279 6.94 5.74 -10.92
N LYS A 280 6.38 6.95 -10.74
CA LYS A 280 6.68 7.80 -9.58
C LYS A 280 5.86 7.46 -8.35
N ILE A 281 4.98 6.46 -8.42
CA ILE A 281 4.09 6.06 -7.35
C ILE A 281 4.49 4.68 -6.82
N CYS A 282 4.48 4.54 -5.49
CA CYS A 282 4.61 3.26 -4.80
C CYS A 282 3.45 3.10 -3.82
N ASN A 283 2.80 1.95 -3.87
CA ASN A 283 1.71 1.59 -2.97
C ASN A 283 2.23 0.68 -1.86
N LEU A 284 1.90 0.98 -0.61
CA LEU A 284 2.23 0.14 0.54
C LEU A 284 0.94 -0.18 1.30
N GLU A 285 0.73 -1.46 1.60
CA GLU A 285 -0.33 -1.89 2.50
C GLU A 285 0.30 -2.24 3.85
N ILE A 286 -0.17 -1.62 4.93
CA ILE A 286 0.32 -1.94 6.27
C ILE A 286 -0.09 -3.36 6.67
N TYR A 287 -1.21 -3.82 6.14
CA TYR A 287 -1.76 -5.15 6.34
C TYR A 287 -2.10 -5.79 4.99
N PRO A 288 -1.35 -6.79 4.52
CA PRO A 288 -1.44 -7.25 3.13
C PRO A 288 -2.66 -8.10 2.81
N PHE A 289 -3.44 -8.51 3.82
CA PHE A 289 -4.57 -9.40 3.64
C PHE A 289 -5.85 -8.62 3.35
N ALA A 290 -6.59 -9.05 2.33
CA ALA A 290 -7.88 -8.48 2.03
C ALA A 290 -8.87 -8.74 3.17
N CYS A 291 -9.38 -7.67 3.78
CA CYS A 291 -10.39 -7.74 4.81
C CYS A 291 -11.27 -6.50 4.81
N LYS A 292 -12.48 -6.61 5.37
CA LYS A 292 -13.42 -5.48 5.48
C LYS A 292 -12.85 -4.38 6.40
N SER A 293 -12.33 -4.80 7.55
CA SER A 293 -11.71 -3.91 8.53
C SER A 293 -10.68 -4.70 9.34
N PRO A 294 -9.41 -4.31 9.31
CA PRO A 294 -8.34 -5.02 10.03
C PRO A 294 -8.35 -4.75 11.55
N ASN A 295 -9.44 -4.22 12.09
CA ASN A 295 -9.59 -3.92 13.51
C ASN A 295 -8.45 -3.04 14.07
N LEU A 296 -8.14 -1.98 13.33
CA LEU A 296 -7.12 -1.00 13.68
C LEU A 296 -7.63 -0.05 14.78
N GLY A 297 -6.69 0.53 15.50
CA GLY A 297 -6.94 1.45 16.60
C GLY A 297 -6.21 1.04 17.87
N LYS A 298 -5.87 2.01 18.71
CA LYS A 298 -5.07 1.78 19.94
C LYS A 298 -5.67 0.70 20.81
N GLY A 299 -4.86 -0.30 21.16
CA GLY A 299 -5.27 -1.44 21.97
C GLY A 299 -6.12 -2.49 21.24
N ARG A 300 -6.48 -2.28 19.98
CA ARG A 300 -7.21 -3.26 19.18
C ARG A 300 -6.33 -4.41 18.71
N THR A 301 -6.95 -5.57 18.49
CA THR A 301 -6.22 -6.79 18.09
C THR A 301 -5.50 -6.62 16.77
N GLY A 302 -6.13 -5.98 15.76
CA GLY A 302 -5.48 -5.70 14.49
C GLY A 302 -4.20 -4.87 14.64
N ASN A 303 -4.20 -3.84 15.50
CA ASN A 303 -3.00 -3.05 15.79
C ASN A 303 -1.93 -3.87 16.51
N LYS A 304 -2.31 -4.76 17.43
CA LYS A 304 -1.33 -5.61 18.10
C LYS A 304 -0.65 -6.58 17.15
N ILE A 305 -1.39 -7.13 16.19
CA ILE A 305 -0.83 -7.94 15.09
C ILE A 305 0.14 -7.09 14.28
N LEU A 306 -0.33 -5.94 13.82
CA LEU A 306 0.40 -4.99 13.00
C LEU A 306 1.73 -4.56 13.63
N LEU A 307 1.73 -4.17 14.90
CA LEU A 307 2.93 -3.73 15.62
C LEU A 307 3.98 -4.84 15.81
N ASN A 308 3.57 -6.09 15.69
CA ASN A 308 4.44 -7.25 15.88
C ASN A 308 4.76 -8.01 14.60
N SER A 309 4.09 -7.73 13.50
CA SER A 309 4.28 -8.43 12.23
C SER A 309 5.43 -7.86 11.41
N ASP A 310 6.30 -8.73 10.89
CA ASP A 310 7.33 -8.35 9.92
C ASP A 310 6.73 -7.85 8.60
N LEU A 311 5.53 -8.31 8.24
CA LEU A 311 4.80 -7.78 7.09
C LEU A 311 4.54 -6.29 7.23
N SER A 312 3.96 -5.86 8.33
CA SER A 312 3.67 -4.45 8.57
C SER A 312 4.94 -3.62 8.73
N ARG A 313 5.96 -4.17 9.40
CA ARG A 313 7.26 -3.50 9.60
C ARG A 313 8.02 -3.28 8.31
N LEU A 314 7.90 -4.18 7.32
CA LEU A 314 8.50 -3.97 6.01
C LEU A 314 8.03 -2.66 5.38
N GLY A 315 6.74 -2.33 5.46
CA GLY A 315 6.22 -1.05 4.96
C GLY A 315 6.89 0.15 5.61
N ALA A 316 7.03 0.14 6.94
CA ALA A 316 7.75 1.19 7.66
C ALA A 316 9.24 1.24 7.29
N TYR A 317 9.90 0.10 7.15
CA TYR A 317 11.31 0.05 6.75
C TYR A 317 11.53 0.58 5.33
N ILE A 318 10.63 0.29 4.39
CA ILE A 318 10.66 0.87 3.04
C ILE A 318 10.58 2.39 3.10
N VAL A 319 9.66 2.95 3.89
CA VAL A 319 9.50 4.40 4.07
C VAL A 319 10.78 5.02 4.65
N LEU A 320 11.28 4.49 5.77
CA LEU A 320 12.48 5.02 6.43
C LEU A 320 13.71 4.91 5.52
N ARG A 321 13.87 3.78 4.81
CA ARG A 321 14.94 3.57 3.85
C ARG A 321 14.90 4.58 2.70
N ARG A 322 13.72 4.83 2.14
CA ARG A 322 13.54 5.79 1.05
C ARG A 322 13.88 7.23 1.47
N ILE A 323 13.48 7.62 2.67
CA ILE A 323 13.84 8.93 3.24
C ILE A 323 15.35 9.01 3.46
N TYR A 324 15.95 7.99 4.05
CA TYR A 324 17.39 7.95 4.29
C TYR A 324 18.21 8.03 2.99
N ARG A 325 17.78 7.34 1.93
CA ARG A 325 18.38 7.44 0.59
C ARG A 325 18.36 8.87 0.07
N TYR A 326 17.21 9.55 0.19
CA TYR A 326 17.08 10.95 -0.21
C TYR A 326 18.04 11.85 0.59
N LEU A 327 18.05 11.72 1.91
CA LEU A 327 18.90 12.51 2.79
C LEU A 327 20.40 12.32 2.50
N ASN A 328 20.79 11.18 1.97
CA ASN A 328 22.17 10.86 1.57
C ASN A 328 22.47 11.12 0.09
N GLY A 329 21.54 11.68 -0.66
CA GLY A 329 21.74 11.97 -2.07
C GLY A 329 21.84 10.74 -2.97
N LEU A 330 21.31 9.59 -2.55
CA LEU A 330 21.34 8.33 -3.32
C LEU A 330 20.26 8.25 -4.41
N ASN A 331 19.36 9.20 -4.46
CA ASN A 331 18.33 9.34 -5.49
C ASN A 331 18.57 10.66 -6.20
N ASP A 332 18.04 10.87 -7.38
CA ASP A 332 18.14 12.10 -8.20
C ASP A 332 17.69 13.39 -7.48
N ASN A 333 18.01 13.48 -6.18
CA ASN A 333 17.63 14.54 -5.23
C ASN A 333 16.11 14.82 -5.14
N THR A 334 15.29 13.89 -5.60
CA THR A 334 13.85 14.03 -5.49
C THR A 334 13.37 13.62 -4.11
N LYS A 335 12.84 14.59 -3.37
CA LYS A 335 12.25 14.38 -2.05
C LYS A 335 11.07 13.42 -2.13
N PRO A 336 11.04 12.34 -1.32
CA PRO A 336 9.85 11.49 -1.26
C PRO A 336 8.73 12.17 -0.47
N ILE A 337 7.50 11.92 -0.90
CA ILE A 337 6.27 12.29 -0.21
C ILE A 337 5.56 11.03 0.24
N ILE A 338 5.33 10.92 1.52
CA ILE A 338 4.72 9.75 2.14
C ILE A 338 3.30 10.13 2.57
N ILE A 339 2.30 9.57 1.91
CA ILE A 339 0.89 9.88 2.13
C ILE A 339 0.23 8.71 2.83
N PHE A 340 -0.23 8.92 4.06
CA PHE A 340 -0.84 7.88 4.86
C PHE A 340 -2.37 7.98 4.86
N ARG A 341 -3.01 6.84 4.73
CA ARG A 341 -4.36 6.64 5.20
C ARG A 341 -4.31 6.13 6.64
N LYS A 342 -5.23 6.60 7.48
CA LYS A 342 -5.28 6.19 8.89
C LYS A 342 -3.95 6.37 9.63
N TYR A 343 -3.30 7.53 9.44
CA TYR A 343 -2.00 7.80 10.02
C TYR A 343 -1.99 7.59 11.54
N ASP A 344 -2.86 8.29 12.24
CA ASP A 344 -2.99 8.37 13.70
C ASP A 344 -3.36 7.03 14.39
N ILE A 345 -4.07 6.16 13.68
CA ILE A 345 -4.57 4.89 14.24
C ILE A 345 -3.80 3.65 13.78
N ALA A 346 -2.92 3.79 12.80
CA ALA A 346 -2.18 2.67 12.22
C ALA A 346 -0.67 2.97 12.07
N TRP A 347 -0.31 3.82 11.13
CA TRP A 347 1.09 4.03 10.75
C TRP A 347 1.91 4.71 11.85
N GLU A 348 1.35 5.72 12.51
CA GLU A 348 2.02 6.40 13.62
C GLU A 348 2.32 5.41 14.78
N GLU A 349 1.36 4.56 15.11
CA GLU A 349 1.53 3.56 16.17
C GLU A 349 2.62 2.54 15.80
N LEU A 350 2.70 2.15 14.51
CA LEU A 350 3.76 1.26 14.02
C LEU A 350 5.15 1.92 14.12
N PHE A 351 5.31 3.17 13.65
CA PHE A 351 6.58 3.90 13.80
C PHE A 351 6.97 4.07 15.27
N ASN A 352 6.01 4.46 16.10
CA ASN A 352 6.24 4.59 17.54
C ASN A 352 6.75 3.28 18.15
N ASN A 353 6.14 2.14 17.81
CA ASN A 353 6.58 0.84 18.34
C ASN A 353 8.00 0.49 17.88
N ILE A 354 8.34 0.72 16.61
CA ILE A 354 9.69 0.50 16.10
C ILE A 354 10.71 1.38 16.84
N PHE A 355 10.44 2.66 17.00
CA PHE A 355 11.35 3.58 17.68
C PHE A 355 11.44 3.34 19.19
N ASP A 356 10.36 2.90 19.84
CA ASP A 356 10.40 2.47 21.24
C ASP A 356 11.29 1.24 21.43
N GLU A 357 11.31 0.35 20.45
CA GLU A 357 12.22 -0.79 20.49
C GLU A 357 13.67 -0.35 20.31
N VAL A 358 13.93 0.54 19.35
CA VAL A 358 15.26 1.12 19.14
C VAL A 358 15.75 1.83 20.42
N LYS A 359 14.90 2.67 21.00
CA LYS A 359 15.21 3.38 22.25
C LYS A 359 15.60 2.41 23.36
N ARG A 360 14.79 1.38 23.60
CA ARG A 360 15.07 0.37 24.66
C ARG A 360 16.39 -0.39 24.45
N GLU A 361 16.71 -0.76 23.22
CA GLU A 361 17.97 -1.45 22.95
C GLU A 361 19.20 -0.55 23.13
N LEU A 362 19.08 0.73 22.76
CA LEU A 362 20.14 1.72 22.97
C LEU A 362 20.33 2.07 24.47
N GLU A 363 19.23 2.22 25.21
CA GLU A 363 19.29 2.42 26.66
C GLU A 363 20.03 1.27 27.38
N ARG A 364 19.86 0.04 26.94
CA ARG A 364 20.62 -1.12 27.46
C ARG A 364 22.13 -1.01 27.21
N LYS A 365 22.51 -0.26 26.17
CA LYS A 365 23.91 0.02 25.79
C LYS A 365 24.42 1.34 26.36
N ASN A 366 23.66 1.99 27.27
CA ASN A 366 23.92 3.34 27.78
C ASN A 366 24.01 4.41 26.68
N GLN A 367 23.21 4.28 25.63
CA GLN A 367 23.07 5.24 24.52
C GLN A 367 21.67 5.84 24.54
N SER A 368 21.53 7.08 24.03
CA SER A 368 20.25 7.78 23.94
C SER A 368 19.69 7.71 22.51
N PHE A 369 18.35 7.70 22.42
CA PHE A 369 17.64 7.86 21.16
C PHE A 369 16.46 8.81 21.38
N GLU A 370 16.46 9.93 20.66
CA GLU A 370 15.46 10.97 20.80
C GLU A 370 14.27 10.74 19.88
N LYS A 371 13.50 9.68 20.19
CA LYS A 371 12.38 9.16 19.41
C LYS A 371 11.43 10.26 18.95
N GLU A 372 10.99 11.12 19.88
CA GLU A 372 10.01 12.18 19.63
C GLU A 372 10.52 13.20 18.61
N ILE A 373 11.81 13.56 18.71
CA ILE A 373 12.44 14.48 17.74
C ILE A 373 12.54 13.81 16.37
N VAL A 374 12.96 12.56 16.30
CA VAL A 374 13.05 11.82 15.03
C VAL A 374 11.68 11.76 14.36
N LEU A 375 10.62 11.40 15.08
CA LEU A 375 9.27 11.31 14.51
C LEU A 375 8.77 12.68 14.05
N ASN A 376 8.95 13.72 14.85
CA ASN A 376 8.55 15.09 14.50
C ASN A 376 9.27 15.58 13.23
N LEU A 377 10.56 15.27 13.05
CA LEU A 377 11.29 15.65 11.85
C LEU A 377 10.84 14.87 10.60
N LEU A 378 10.48 13.59 10.75
CA LEU A 378 9.88 12.82 9.68
C LEU A 378 8.52 13.40 9.26
N GLU A 379 7.66 13.74 10.23
CA GLU A 379 6.37 14.37 10.00
C GLU A 379 6.52 15.73 9.33
N LYS A 380 7.39 16.59 9.85
CA LYS A 380 7.67 17.92 9.31
C LYS A 380 8.20 17.83 7.87
N GLY A 381 9.09 16.88 7.60
CA GLY A 381 9.82 16.82 6.34
C GLY A 381 9.12 16.05 5.23
N PHE A 382 8.38 14.98 5.56
CA PHE A 382 8.02 13.98 4.56
C PHE A 382 6.59 13.45 4.66
N PHE A 383 5.90 13.59 5.81
CA PHE A 383 4.66 12.89 6.07
C PHE A 383 3.43 13.75 5.78
N TYR A 384 2.50 13.16 5.06
CA TYR A 384 1.20 13.69 4.72
C TYR A 384 0.14 12.66 5.08
N CYS A 385 -1.10 13.10 5.31
CA CYS A 385 -2.22 12.20 5.57
C CYS A 385 -3.44 12.57 4.74
N GLN A 386 -4.28 11.58 4.51
CA GLN A 386 -5.59 11.78 3.91
C GLN A 386 -6.62 12.09 4.99
N THR A 387 -7.37 13.17 4.80
CA THR A 387 -8.39 13.65 5.75
C THR A 387 -9.79 13.12 5.46
N GLY A 388 -10.04 12.66 4.24
CA GLY A 388 -11.35 12.22 3.77
C GLY A 388 -11.73 10.80 4.19
N SER A 389 -12.98 10.46 3.91
CA SER A 389 -13.53 9.13 4.15
C SER A 389 -12.73 8.04 3.39
N GLN A 390 -12.87 6.80 3.82
CA GLN A 390 -12.12 5.61 3.38
C GLN A 390 -12.05 5.36 1.87
N GLY A 391 -12.79 6.06 1.03
CA GLY A 391 -12.80 5.90 -0.43
C GLY A 391 -12.13 7.03 -1.21
N GLY A 392 -11.57 8.04 -0.54
CA GLY A 392 -11.03 9.21 -1.21
C GLY A 392 -9.64 8.99 -1.80
N GLY A 393 -9.42 9.53 -3.01
CA GLY A 393 -8.12 9.53 -3.67
C GLY A 393 -7.18 10.63 -3.16
N ILE A 394 -6.01 10.70 -3.75
CA ILE A 394 -5.08 11.81 -3.54
C ILE A 394 -5.59 13.00 -4.37
N THR A 395 -6.26 13.93 -3.69
CA THR A 395 -6.97 15.04 -4.32
C THR A 395 -6.76 16.35 -3.58
N ASP A 396 -7.02 17.48 -4.26
CA ASP A 396 -7.04 18.79 -3.60
C ASP A 396 -8.12 18.82 -2.51
N GLY A 397 -7.67 19.08 -1.28
CA GLY A 397 -8.52 19.10 -0.08
C GLY A 397 -8.73 17.75 0.61
N ASN A 398 -8.12 16.65 0.11
CA ASN A 398 -8.10 15.37 0.79
C ASN A 398 -6.71 14.97 1.31
N VAL A 399 -5.67 15.71 0.95
CA VAL A 399 -4.31 15.49 1.45
C VAL A 399 -3.82 16.74 2.16
N ILE A 400 -3.24 16.54 3.33
CA ILE A 400 -2.71 17.59 4.20
C ILE A 400 -1.40 17.12 4.83
N SER A 401 -0.46 18.00 5.09
CA SER A 401 0.74 17.64 5.84
C SER A 401 0.40 17.21 7.28
N VAL A 402 1.15 16.26 7.84
CA VAL A 402 0.87 15.75 9.20
C VAL A 402 0.95 16.86 10.26
N PRO A 403 1.90 17.81 10.24
CA PRO A 403 1.90 18.91 11.18
C PRO A 403 0.61 19.75 11.15
N HIS A 404 0.06 20.03 9.97
CA HIS A 404 -1.22 20.74 9.85
C HIS A 404 -2.40 19.90 10.31
N TYR A 405 -2.42 18.61 9.99
CA TYR A 405 -3.45 17.66 10.45
C TYR A 405 -3.56 17.62 11.97
N ARG A 406 -2.44 17.67 12.68
CA ARG A 406 -2.41 17.69 14.15
C ARG A 406 -2.98 18.96 14.78
N ILE A 407 -2.85 20.08 14.08
CA ILE A 407 -3.30 21.39 14.60
C ILE A 407 -4.75 21.67 14.17
N PHE A 408 -5.09 21.38 12.93
CA PHE A 408 -6.38 21.77 12.32
C PHE A 408 -6.91 20.67 11.41
N LEU A 409 -7.76 19.80 11.92
CA LEU A 409 -8.40 18.69 11.19
C LEU A 409 -9.19 19.11 9.93
N SER A 410 -9.45 20.39 9.72
CA SER A 410 -10.30 20.90 8.63
C SER A 410 -9.66 21.91 7.69
N MET A 411 -8.40 22.26 7.87
CA MET A 411 -7.73 23.25 7.01
C MET A 411 -7.13 22.62 5.77
N LYS A 412 -7.37 23.25 4.63
CA LYS A 412 -6.64 22.96 3.38
C LYS A 412 -5.25 23.61 3.45
N ASP A 413 -4.22 22.85 3.15
CA ASP A 413 -2.89 23.37 2.88
C ASP A 413 -2.55 23.22 1.38
N ASP A 414 -1.36 23.61 0.99
CA ASP A 414 -0.88 23.51 -0.39
C ASP A 414 -0.27 22.11 -0.70
N ALA A 415 -0.49 21.12 0.16
CA ALA A 415 0.09 19.76 0.03
C ALA A 415 -0.17 19.13 -1.34
N PHE A 416 -1.39 19.18 -1.84
CA PHE A 416 -1.72 18.63 -3.14
C PHE A 416 -0.97 19.31 -4.30
N LYS A 417 -0.73 20.62 -4.22
CA LYS A 417 0.06 21.34 -5.23
C LYS A 417 1.52 20.94 -5.18
N GLU A 418 2.08 20.79 -3.97
CA GLU A 418 3.44 20.25 -3.81
C GLU A 418 3.55 18.88 -4.44
N ILE A 419 2.65 17.95 -4.08
CA ILE A 419 2.61 16.58 -4.61
C ILE A 419 2.52 16.57 -6.13
N SER A 420 1.57 17.31 -6.69
CA SER A 420 1.36 17.34 -8.14
C SER A 420 2.52 17.97 -8.91
N SER A 421 3.24 18.91 -8.30
CA SER A 421 4.41 19.57 -8.91
C SER A 421 5.61 18.64 -9.11
N LEU A 422 5.68 17.53 -8.37
CA LEU A 422 6.75 16.53 -8.46
C LEU A 422 6.52 15.51 -9.57
N LEU A 423 5.33 15.51 -10.15
CA LEU A 423 4.98 14.60 -11.24
C LEU A 423 5.24 15.25 -12.61
N PRO A 424 5.57 14.45 -13.64
CA PRO A 424 5.66 14.95 -15.01
C PRO A 424 4.36 15.65 -15.43
N ARG A 425 4.47 16.79 -16.08
CA ARG A 425 3.30 17.47 -16.65
C ARG A 425 2.91 16.80 -17.94
N ILE A 426 1.61 16.54 -18.09
CA ILE A 426 1.04 16.08 -19.35
C ILE A 426 0.66 17.35 -20.13
N GLU A 427 1.52 17.77 -21.03
CA GLU A 427 1.23 18.92 -21.90
C GLU A 427 0.21 18.54 -22.98
N VAL A 428 -0.89 19.28 -23.06
CA VAL A 428 -1.87 19.17 -24.13
C VAL A 428 -1.48 20.15 -25.21
N ASP A 429 -1.05 19.65 -26.37
CA ASP A 429 -0.75 20.49 -27.52
C ASP A 429 -2.00 21.29 -27.93
N LYS A 430 -1.91 22.62 -27.84
CA LYS A 430 -3.00 23.53 -28.23
C LYS A 430 -3.40 23.41 -29.69
N LYS A 431 -2.69 22.65 -30.52
CA LYS A 431 -2.97 22.42 -31.95
C LYS A 431 -4.03 21.33 -32.17
N GLU A 432 -4.22 20.40 -31.25
CA GLU A 432 -5.17 19.29 -31.42
C GLU A 432 -6.64 19.67 -31.16
N THR A 433 -6.90 20.83 -30.57
CA THR A 433 -8.25 21.34 -30.32
C THR A 433 -8.95 21.93 -31.59
N LYS A 434 -8.31 21.94 -32.73
CA LYS A 434 -8.88 22.51 -33.98
C LYS A 434 -9.35 21.49 -35.04
N ILE A 435 -9.27 20.18 -34.75
CA ILE A 435 -9.74 19.14 -35.68
C ILE A 435 -11.01 18.49 -35.11
N GLY A 436 -12.06 19.27 -34.97
CA GLY A 436 -13.36 18.79 -34.50
C GLY A 436 -14.41 19.90 -34.48
N LYS A 437 -14.59 20.56 -35.61
CA LYS A 437 -15.80 21.34 -35.87
C LYS A 437 -16.31 21.00 -37.26
#